data_317c59aace167367b03e88a2f09e88ea
#
_entry.id   317c59aace167367b03e88a2f09e88ea
#
_cell.length_a   1.000
_cell.length_b   1.000
_cell.length_c   1.000
_cell.angle_alpha   90.00
_cell.angle_beta   90.00
_cell.angle_gamma   90.00
#
_symmetry.space_group_name_H-M   'P 1'
#
loop_
_entity.id
_entity.type
_entity.pdbx_description
1 polymer ?
#
loop_
_entity_poly.entity_id
_entity_poly.type
_entity_poly.pdbx_seq_one_letter_code
_entity_poly.pdbx_strand_id
1 'polypeptide(L)'
;MKRQHDIIAKGNTLVKSVLLFYFFVLLSLTAGAQEKRNSLFQRVDSMLTLKYRKGDIDTAYITRPQTKWTLVGRLNVSGAKIETEGVESDRHFNSEMTADYKSTISFGVSYLGLSVNMALNPAKLMGKYHDYEININSYGKRYGFDFIYQDARNFSGWTEWEDMERLELREGIMKMKTLNLNAYYAFNSRHFSYPAAFSYSYIQRRSAGSFLLAASGQGQRGTINGTEETKFKMTNIGIGAGYAYNWVPSQNWLLHISALPTFIVYSKTSLSFGESRVPLHYHFPEVIITGRGAIVRQSGRTFYGMSMVFNFTNVGNEKSLAVHNIKWSARAFFGVRF
;
A
#
# COMPACT_ATOMS: atom_id res chain seq x y z
N MET A 1 -15.18 -10.39 -32.40
CA MET A 1 -15.25 -8.95 -32.76
C MET A 1 -16.17 -8.11 -31.87
N LYS A 2 -17.45 -8.42 -31.63
CA LYS A 2 -18.34 -7.65 -30.75
C LYS A 2 -17.81 -7.41 -29.32
N ARG A 3 -17.18 -8.39 -28.66
CA ARG A 3 -16.62 -8.25 -27.30
C ARG A 3 -15.47 -7.26 -27.17
N GLN A 4 -14.66 -7.08 -28.21
CA GLN A 4 -13.56 -6.11 -28.21
C GLN A 4 -14.06 -4.66 -28.34
N HIS A 5 -15.12 -4.44 -29.10
CA HIS A 5 -15.78 -3.13 -29.23
C HIS A 5 -16.42 -2.67 -27.91
N ASP A 6 -17.05 -3.57 -27.14
CA ASP A 6 -17.67 -3.25 -25.85
C ASP A 6 -16.64 -2.90 -24.76
N ILE A 7 -15.46 -3.50 -24.78
CA ILE A 7 -14.38 -3.21 -23.83
C ILE A 7 -13.77 -1.85 -24.12
N ILE A 8 -13.56 -1.50 -25.38
CA ILE A 8 -13.02 -0.18 -25.80
C ILE A 8 -14.05 0.92 -25.51
N ALA A 9 -15.34 0.66 -25.71
CA ALA A 9 -16.41 1.61 -25.39
C ALA A 9 -16.52 1.87 -23.89
N LYS A 10 -16.43 0.84 -23.03
CA LYS A 10 -16.42 0.99 -21.56
C LYS A 10 -15.17 1.68 -21.04
N GLY A 11 -13.99 1.42 -21.63
CA GLY A 11 -12.74 2.13 -21.30
C GLY A 11 -12.83 3.62 -21.63
N ASN A 12 -13.38 3.96 -22.79
CA ASN A 12 -13.60 5.35 -23.20
C ASN A 12 -14.59 6.09 -22.30
N THR A 13 -15.63 5.40 -21.80
CA THR A 13 -16.62 6.00 -20.89
C THR A 13 -16.03 6.30 -19.52
N LEU A 14 -15.17 5.40 -19.00
CA LEU A 14 -14.51 5.60 -17.71
C LEU A 14 -13.50 6.76 -17.78
N VAL A 15 -12.69 6.82 -18.84
CA VAL A 15 -11.72 7.92 -19.07
C VAL A 15 -12.45 9.25 -19.24
N LYS A 16 -13.57 9.28 -19.98
CA LYS A 16 -14.39 10.47 -20.11
C LYS A 16 -15.02 10.92 -18.79
N SER A 17 -15.52 9.99 -17.97
CA SER A 17 -16.08 10.29 -16.64
C SER A 17 -15.02 10.82 -15.69
N VAL A 18 -13.80 10.29 -15.76
CA VAL A 18 -12.66 10.71 -14.97
C VAL A 18 -12.19 12.10 -15.40
N LEU A 19 -12.04 12.35 -16.69
CA LEU A 19 -11.71 13.67 -17.23
C LEU A 19 -12.81 14.69 -16.92
N LEU A 20 -14.08 14.28 -16.98
CA LEU A 20 -15.22 15.13 -16.61
C LEU A 20 -15.19 15.49 -15.12
N PHE A 21 -14.87 14.52 -14.24
CA PHE A 21 -14.73 14.78 -12.81
C PHE A 21 -13.59 15.75 -12.51
N TYR A 22 -12.41 15.58 -13.17
CA TYR A 22 -11.30 16.54 -13.05
C TYR A 22 -11.65 17.91 -13.63
N PHE A 23 -12.36 17.94 -14.74
CA PHE A 23 -12.84 19.19 -15.33
C PHE A 23 -13.85 19.88 -14.40
N PHE A 24 -14.76 19.15 -13.75
CA PHE A 24 -15.66 19.70 -12.73
C PHE A 24 -14.93 20.17 -11.46
N VAL A 25 -13.88 19.46 -11.02
CA VAL A 25 -13.04 19.87 -9.90
C VAL A 25 -12.24 21.13 -10.27
N LEU A 26 -11.67 21.19 -11.48
CA LEU A 26 -11.00 22.39 -12.00
C LEU A 26 -11.98 23.56 -12.20
N LEU A 27 -13.16 23.32 -12.76
CA LEU A 27 -14.22 24.32 -12.89
C LEU A 27 -14.72 24.81 -11.52
N SER A 28 -14.83 23.95 -10.52
CA SER A 28 -15.17 24.37 -9.16
C SER A 28 -14.07 25.20 -8.48
N LEU A 29 -12.81 25.00 -8.90
CA LEU A 29 -11.67 25.83 -8.46
C LEU A 29 -11.61 27.19 -9.16
N THR A 30 -12.08 27.28 -10.42
CA THR A 30 -12.13 28.55 -11.20
C THR A 30 -13.42 29.32 -10.98
N ALA A 31 -14.52 28.67 -10.60
CA ALA A 31 -15.81 29.30 -10.31
C ALA A 31 -15.89 29.94 -8.90
N GLY A 32 -14.77 30.50 -8.43
CA GLY A 32 -14.65 31.23 -7.15
C GLY A 32 -15.33 32.60 -7.11
N ALA A 33 -16.36 32.84 -7.91
CA ALA A 33 -17.08 34.10 -7.96
C ALA A 33 -18.59 33.88 -7.86
N GLN A 34 -19.07 33.37 -6.70
CA GLN A 34 -20.48 33.61 -6.31
C GLN A 34 -20.70 33.44 -4.79
N GLU A 35 -21.15 34.48 -4.14
CA GLU A 35 -21.16 34.75 -2.71
C GLU A 35 -21.99 33.81 -1.80
N LYS A 36 -22.88 32.99 -2.32
CA LYS A 36 -23.78 32.13 -1.51
C LYS A 36 -23.27 30.72 -1.23
N ARG A 37 -22.23 30.27 -1.91
CA ARG A 37 -21.57 28.97 -1.66
C ARG A 37 -20.58 29.01 -0.50
N ASN A 38 -20.30 30.18 0.01
CA ASN A 38 -19.19 30.47 0.92
C ASN A 38 -19.37 29.95 2.35
N SER A 39 -20.61 29.70 2.87
CA SER A 39 -20.77 29.40 4.28
C SER A 39 -20.30 27.97 4.67
N LEU A 40 -20.61 26.97 3.84
CA LEU A 40 -20.17 25.58 4.09
C LEU A 40 -18.66 25.44 3.86
N PHE A 41 -18.15 25.97 2.75
CA PHE A 41 -16.72 25.91 2.46
C PHE A 41 -15.91 26.67 3.51
N GLN A 42 -16.36 27.87 3.92
CA GLN A 42 -15.73 28.64 5.00
C GLN A 42 -15.77 27.94 6.33
N ARG A 43 -16.87 27.28 6.68
CA ARG A 43 -16.95 26.46 7.90
C ARG A 43 -16.00 25.27 7.86
N VAL A 44 -15.93 24.53 6.74
CA VAL A 44 -14.98 23.44 6.53
C VAL A 44 -13.55 23.95 6.55
N ASP A 45 -13.25 25.05 5.85
CA ASP A 45 -11.91 25.66 5.85
C ASP A 45 -11.48 26.11 7.24
N SER A 46 -12.38 26.76 8.01
CA SER A 46 -12.08 27.18 9.37
C SER A 46 -11.87 26.00 10.32
N MET A 47 -12.69 24.96 10.23
CA MET A 47 -12.53 23.74 11.03
C MET A 47 -11.22 23.03 10.70
N LEU A 48 -10.90 22.86 9.41
CA LEU A 48 -9.67 22.24 8.94
C LEU A 48 -8.45 23.07 9.32
N THR A 49 -8.52 24.39 9.16
CA THR A 49 -7.44 25.31 9.54
C THR A 49 -7.19 25.29 11.03
N LEU A 50 -8.24 25.29 11.85
CA LEU A 50 -8.13 25.17 13.31
C LEU A 50 -7.53 23.80 13.71
N LYS A 51 -8.00 22.70 13.12
CA LYS A 51 -7.45 21.36 13.36
C LYS A 51 -6.00 21.26 12.90
N TYR A 52 -5.69 21.84 11.75
CA TYR A 52 -4.34 21.87 11.20
C TYR A 52 -3.39 22.70 12.06
N ARG A 53 -3.83 23.86 12.60
CA ARG A 53 -3.03 24.75 13.45
C ARG A 53 -2.90 24.26 14.89
N LYS A 54 -3.94 23.67 15.49
CA LYS A 54 -3.98 23.24 16.91
C LYS A 54 -3.11 22.01 17.22
N GLY A 55 -2.46 21.39 16.24
CA GLY A 55 -1.61 20.22 16.53
C GLY A 55 -0.43 20.61 17.41
N ASP A 56 -0.25 19.89 18.53
CA ASP A 56 0.88 20.00 19.44
C ASP A 56 2.14 19.43 18.77
N ILE A 57 2.89 20.27 18.06
CA ILE A 57 4.18 19.96 17.42
C ILE A 57 5.25 20.91 17.93
N ASP A 58 6.46 20.42 18.07
CA ASP A 58 7.62 21.29 18.30
C ASP A 58 8.08 21.86 16.96
N THR A 59 7.94 23.16 16.81
CA THR A 59 8.27 23.87 15.56
C THR A 59 9.77 23.86 15.24
N ALA A 60 10.64 23.58 16.21
CA ALA A 60 12.05 23.35 15.97
C ALA A 60 12.31 22.04 15.20
N TYR A 61 11.43 21.05 15.36
CA TYR A 61 11.56 19.73 14.71
C TYR A 61 10.65 19.56 13.51
N ILE A 62 9.42 20.06 13.57
CA ILE A 62 8.41 19.85 12.55
C ILE A 62 7.73 21.18 12.22
N THR A 63 7.62 21.48 10.94
CA THR A 63 6.84 22.64 10.48
C THR A 63 5.76 22.20 9.50
N ARG A 64 4.73 23.04 9.37
CA ARG A 64 3.70 22.88 8.34
C ARG A 64 4.00 23.78 7.16
N PRO A 65 3.74 23.32 5.92
CA PRO A 65 3.73 24.23 4.79
C PRO A 65 2.76 25.39 5.04
N GLN A 66 3.14 26.59 4.65
CA GLN A 66 2.27 27.77 4.77
C GLN A 66 1.13 27.76 3.74
N THR A 67 1.30 26.99 2.68
CA THR A 67 0.34 26.82 1.60
C THR A 67 -0.79 25.85 1.98
N LYS A 68 -1.99 26.09 1.46
CA LYS A 68 -3.16 25.27 1.73
C LYS A 68 -3.27 24.06 0.80
N TRP A 69 -2.82 24.23 -0.44
CA TRP A 69 -2.95 23.23 -1.50
C TRP A 69 -1.63 22.52 -1.80
N THR A 70 -1.73 21.26 -2.14
CA THR A 70 -0.61 20.47 -2.63
C THR A 70 -1.10 19.59 -3.79
N LEU A 71 -0.40 19.63 -4.92
CA LEU A 71 -0.54 18.68 -6.02
C LEU A 71 0.65 17.73 -6.01
N VAL A 72 0.40 16.46 -6.28
CA VAL A 72 1.46 15.44 -6.34
C VAL A 72 1.18 14.47 -7.49
N GLY A 73 2.19 14.28 -8.33
CA GLY A 73 2.25 13.19 -9.30
C GLY A 73 3.14 12.07 -8.78
N ARG A 74 2.76 10.80 -9.02
CA ARG A 74 3.52 9.64 -8.58
C ARG A 74 3.57 8.58 -9.67
N LEU A 75 4.73 7.98 -9.82
CA LEU A 75 4.93 6.73 -10.54
C LEU A 75 5.12 5.63 -9.50
N ASN A 76 4.29 4.60 -9.54
CA ASN A 76 4.38 3.49 -8.61
C ASN A 76 4.69 2.21 -9.38
N VAL A 77 5.56 1.41 -8.81
CA VAL A 77 5.83 0.03 -9.25
C VAL A 77 5.63 -0.87 -8.04
N SER A 78 4.93 -1.98 -8.21
CA SER A 78 4.70 -2.95 -7.14
C SER A 78 4.82 -4.37 -7.65
N GLY A 79 5.19 -5.28 -6.74
CA GLY A 79 5.30 -6.71 -7.01
C GLY A 79 4.92 -7.52 -5.78
N ALA A 80 4.63 -8.80 -6.00
CA ALA A 80 4.38 -9.77 -4.95
C ALA A 80 5.04 -11.10 -5.31
N LYS A 81 5.60 -11.77 -4.31
CA LYS A 81 6.23 -13.07 -4.41
C LYS A 81 5.72 -13.95 -3.28
N ILE A 82 5.40 -15.19 -3.57
CA ILE A 82 4.99 -16.21 -2.62
C ILE A 82 5.96 -17.36 -2.77
N GLU A 83 6.64 -17.70 -1.71
CA GLU A 83 7.45 -18.91 -1.60
C GLU A 83 6.75 -19.87 -0.67
N THR A 84 6.69 -21.12 -1.04
CA THR A 84 6.06 -22.17 -0.26
C THR A 84 7.02 -23.34 -0.20
N GLU A 85 7.30 -23.81 0.99
CA GLU A 85 8.16 -24.97 1.23
C GLU A 85 7.51 -25.90 2.24
N GLY A 86 7.76 -27.17 2.12
CA GLY A 86 7.17 -28.16 3.04
C GLY A 86 7.49 -29.59 2.66
N VAL A 87 6.75 -30.49 3.31
CA VAL A 87 6.84 -31.95 3.07
C VAL A 87 5.46 -32.46 2.65
N GLU A 88 5.40 -33.08 1.47
CA GLU A 88 4.20 -33.72 0.94
C GLU A 88 4.53 -35.18 0.61
N SER A 89 3.81 -36.14 1.21
CA SER A 89 4.03 -37.58 1.00
C SER A 89 5.50 -38.00 1.22
N ASP A 90 6.12 -37.52 2.31
CA ASP A 90 7.53 -37.73 2.71
C ASP A 90 8.57 -37.15 1.75
N ARG A 91 8.16 -36.26 0.82
CA ARG A 91 9.07 -35.55 -0.09
C ARG A 91 9.06 -34.07 0.22
N HIS A 92 10.24 -33.48 0.25
CA HIS A 92 10.36 -32.02 0.30
C HIS A 92 9.91 -31.38 -1.01
N PHE A 93 9.18 -30.29 -0.91
CA PHE A 93 8.85 -29.49 -2.07
C PHE A 93 9.14 -28.01 -1.81
N ASN A 94 9.52 -27.32 -2.88
CA ASN A 94 9.68 -25.87 -2.95
C ASN A 94 8.86 -25.34 -4.09
N SER A 95 8.18 -24.23 -3.88
CA SER A 95 7.42 -23.55 -4.92
C SER A 95 7.61 -22.05 -4.81
N GLU A 96 7.80 -21.40 -5.93
CA GLU A 96 7.89 -19.95 -6.03
C GLU A 96 6.87 -19.44 -7.03
N MET A 97 6.06 -18.49 -6.62
CA MET A 97 5.10 -17.80 -7.48
C MET A 97 5.30 -16.31 -7.39
N THR A 98 5.50 -15.67 -8.54
CA THR A 98 5.69 -14.22 -8.65
C THR A 98 4.56 -13.61 -9.46
N ALA A 99 3.97 -12.54 -8.95
CA ALA A 99 3.02 -11.75 -9.71
C ALA A 99 3.76 -10.78 -10.64
N ASP A 100 3.21 -10.54 -11.81
CA ASP A 100 3.72 -9.52 -12.72
C ASP A 100 3.83 -8.16 -12.05
N TYR A 101 4.90 -7.43 -12.38
CA TYR A 101 5.09 -6.07 -11.90
C TYR A 101 3.99 -5.15 -12.39
N LYS A 102 3.39 -4.41 -11.47
CA LYS A 102 2.34 -3.44 -11.76
C LYS A 102 2.91 -2.04 -11.73
N SER A 103 2.76 -1.33 -12.83
CA SER A 103 3.11 0.09 -12.91
C SER A 103 1.84 0.92 -12.93
N THR A 104 1.76 1.94 -12.07
CA THR A 104 0.63 2.86 -12.01
C THR A 104 1.11 4.31 -11.95
N ILE A 105 0.36 5.17 -12.62
CA ILE A 105 0.53 6.62 -12.52
C ILE A 105 -0.59 7.13 -11.61
N SER A 106 -0.24 7.91 -10.60
CA SER A 106 -1.24 8.49 -9.70
C SER A 106 -1.05 9.99 -9.52
N PHE A 107 -2.17 10.67 -9.36
CA PHE A 107 -2.24 12.08 -9.07
C PHE A 107 -2.97 12.29 -7.77
N GLY A 108 -2.46 13.18 -6.94
CA GLY A 108 -3.05 13.53 -5.67
C GLY A 108 -3.23 15.02 -5.51
N VAL A 109 -4.35 15.40 -4.93
CA VAL A 109 -4.65 16.76 -4.50
C VAL A 109 -4.86 16.73 -3.00
N SER A 110 -4.21 17.63 -2.28
CA SER A 110 -4.39 17.77 -0.84
C SER A 110 -4.77 19.19 -0.50
N TYR A 111 -5.70 19.33 0.45
CA TYR A 111 -6.07 20.60 1.05
C TYR A 111 -5.94 20.52 2.56
N LEU A 112 -5.06 21.32 3.16
CA LEU A 112 -4.77 21.32 4.61
C LEU A 112 -4.50 19.90 5.17
N GLY A 113 -3.82 19.04 4.40
CA GLY A 113 -3.47 17.68 4.81
C GLY A 113 -4.53 16.61 4.55
N LEU A 114 -5.74 16.98 4.10
CA LEU A 114 -6.70 16.04 3.53
C LEU A 114 -6.33 15.78 2.07
N SER A 115 -6.12 14.52 1.72
CA SER A 115 -5.67 14.14 0.37
C SER A 115 -6.67 13.25 -0.33
N VAL A 116 -6.91 13.53 -1.60
CA VAL A 116 -7.59 12.64 -2.53
C VAL A 116 -6.59 12.23 -3.59
N ASN A 117 -6.45 10.93 -3.81
CA ASN A 117 -5.52 10.38 -4.77
C ASN A 117 -6.28 9.51 -5.77
N MET A 118 -5.89 9.60 -7.02
CA MET A 118 -6.37 8.73 -8.09
C MET A 118 -5.20 8.07 -8.78
N ALA A 119 -5.27 6.75 -8.92
CA ALA A 119 -4.28 5.95 -9.62
C ALA A 119 -4.87 5.37 -10.91
N LEU A 120 -4.10 5.44 -11.97
CA LEU A 120 -4.39 4.88 -13.27
C LEU A 120 -3.34 3.83 -13.60
N ASN A 121 -3.78 2.66 -14.03
CA ASN A 121 -2.89 1.64 -14.56
C ASN A 121 -2.95 1.67 -16.09
N PRO A 122 -1.89 2.13 -16.80
CA PRO A 122 -1.89 2.23 -18.25
C PRO A 122 -2.09 0.87 -18.95
N ALA A 123 -1.52 -0.20 -18.41
CA ALA A 123 -1.66 -1.55 -18.98
C ALA A 123 -3.10 -2.07 -18.87
N LYS A 124 -3.82 -1.73 -17.79
CA LYS A 124 -5.24 -2.02 -17.64
C LYS A 124 -6.12 -1.23 -18.62
N LEU A 125 -5.77 0.04 -18.87
CA LEU A 125 -6.46 0.86 -19.88
C LEU A 125 -6.30 0.28 -21.29
N MET A 126 -5.18 -0.40 -21.56
CA MET A 126 -4.91 -1.10 -22.83
C MET A 126 -5.47 -2.54 -22.87
N GLY A 127 -6.22 -2.97 -21.84
CA GLY A 127 -6.85 -4.29 -21.80
C GLY A 127 -5.91 -5.46 -21.49
N LYS A 128 -4.65 -5.20 -21.12
CA LYS A 128 -3.65 -6.24 -20.89
C LYS A 128 -3.81 -7.00 -19.56
N TYR A 129 -4.46 -6.38 -18.55
CA TYR A 129 -4.58 -6.97 -17.20
C TYR A 129 -5.98 -6.81 -16.63
N HIS A 130 -6.45 -7.84 -15.91
CA HIS A 130 -7.70 -7.84 -15.16
C HIS A 130 -7.52 -7.58 -13.66
N ASP A 131 -6.29 -7.27 -13.25
CA ASP A 131 -5.95 -7.06 -11.85
C ASP A 131 -6.54 -5.75 -11.32
N TYR A 132 -6.97 -5.79 -10.07
CA TYR A 132 -7.59 -4.65 -9.39
C TYR A 132 -6.87 -4.39 -8.06
N GLU A 133 -6.56 -3.12 -7.77
CA GLU A 133 -5.93 -2.71 -6.52
C GLU A 133 -6.55 -1.42 -6.01
N ILE A 134 -6.95 -1.40 -4.74
CA ILE A 134 -7.36 -0.22 -4.00
C ILE A 134 -6.35 -0.01 -2.88
N ASN A 135 -5.77 1.19 -2.82
CA ASN A 135 -4.89 1.62 -1.74
C ASN A 135 -5.46 2.88 -1.09
N ILE A 136 -5.81 2.78 0.21
CA ILE A 136 -6.24 3.90 1.01
C ILE A 136 -5.24 4.06 2.15
N ASN A 137 -4.52 5.17 2.15
CA ASN A 137 -3.50 5.46 3.15
C ASN A 137 -3.83 6.77 3.84
N SER A 138 -3.78 6.78 5.16
CA SER A 138 -3.91 7.98 5.97
C SER A 138 -2.76 8.07 6.97
N TYR A 139 -1.92 9.07 6.80
CA TYR A 139 -0.78 9.32 7.67
C TYR A 139 -1.04 10.57 8.49
N GLY A 140 -1.52 10.36 9.72
CA GLY A 140 -1.71 11.42 10.69
C GLY A 140 -0.48 11.63 11.57
N LYS A 141 -0.56 12.62 12.45
CA LYS A 141 0.53 12.97 13.36
C LYS A 141 0.87 11.83 14.34
N ARG A 142 -0.14 11.26 15.02
CA ARG A 142 0.01 10.18 16.00
C ARG A 142 -0.42 8.82 15.49
N TYR A 143 -1.45 8.80 14.65
CA TYR A 143 -2.07 7.59 14.11
C TYR A 143 -1.94 7.59 12.61
N GLY A 144 -1.78 6.42 12.07
CA GLY A 144 -1.89 6.20 10.64
C GLY A 144 -2.38 4.80 10.34
N PHE A 145 -2.92 4.64 9.16
CA PHE A 145 -3.31 3.33 8.67
C PHE A 145 -3.08 3.23 7.16
N ASP A 146 -2.84 2.01 6.73
CA ASP A 146 -2.77 1.59 5.33
C ASP A 146 -3.80 0.49 5.13
N PHE A 147 -4.71 0.69 4.19
CA PHE A 147 -5.64 -0.30 3.71
C PHE A 147 -5.31 -0.63 2.25
N ILE A 148 -5.09 -1.91 1.96
CA ILE A 148 -4.76 -2.39 0.62
C ILE A 148 -5.68 -3.56 0.31
N TYR A 149 -6.47 -3.43 -0.74
CA TYR A 149 -7.18 -4.55 -1.34
C TYR A 149 -6.61 -4.81 -2.73
N GLN A 150 -6.31 -6.07 -3.03
CA GLN A 150 -5.76 -6.48 -4.31
C GLN A 150 -6.44 -7.76 -4.81
N ASP A 151 -6.83 -7.78 -6.08
CA ASP A 151 -7.19 -8.99 -6.84
C ASP A 151 -6.11 -9.18 -7.91
N ALA A 152 -5.24 -10.17 -7.74
CA ALA A 152 -4.14 -10.48 -8.64
C ALA A 152 -4.40 -11.83 -9.30
N ARG A 153 -4.23 -11.90 -10.63
CA ARG A 153 -4.56 -13.07 -11.44
C ARG A 153 -3.40 -13.54 -12.32
N ASN A 154 -2.29 -12.80 -12.30
CA ASN A 154 -1.15 -13.03 -13.17
C ASN A 154 0.04 -13.53 -12.35
N PHE A 155 -0.13 -14.68 -11.72
CA PHE A 155 0.99 -15.37 -11.09
C PHE A 155 1.54 -16.42 -12.08
N SER A 156 2.86 -16.45 -12.18
CA SER A 156 3.66 -17.49 -12.81
C SER A 156 4.75 -17.92 -11.84
N GLY A 157 5.35 -19.05 -12.08
CA GLY A 157 6.42 -19.50 -11.21
C GLY A 157 6.81 -20.94 -11.49
N TRP A 158 7.24 -21.61 -10.45
CA TRP A 158 7.66 -22.99 -10.55
C TRP A 158 7.38 -23.73 -9.24
N THR A 159 7.37 -25.06 -9.35
CA THR A 159 7.36 -25.97 -8.20
C THR A 159 8.33 -27.13 -8.47
N GLU A 160 8.99 -27.58 -7.42
CA GLU A 160 9.99 -28.63 -7.47
C GLU A 160 9.79 -29.54 -6.25
N TRP A 161 9.81 -30.83 -6.46
CA TRP A 161 9.83 -31.84 -5.41
C TRP A 161 11.20 -32.51 -5.41
N GLU A 162 11.60 -33.01 -4.24
CA GLU A 162 12.80 -33.83 -4.09
C GLU A 162 12.75 -34.99 -5.11
N ASP A 163 13.85 -35.20 -5.85
CA ASP A 163 14.00 -36.22 -6.91
C ASP A 163 13.11 -36.05 -8.16
N MET A 164 12.49 -34.88 -8.35
CA MET A 164 11.71 -34.59 -9.55
C MET A 164 12.24 -33.37 -10.30
N GLU A 165 12.04 -33.37 -11.63
CA GLU A 165 12.35 -32.19 -12.42
C GLU A 165 11.45 -31.01 -12.04
N ARG A 166 12.02 -29.82 -12.08
CA ARG A 166 11.32 -28.55 -11.83
C ARG A 166 10.19 -28.34 -12.84
N LEU A 167 8.98 -28.18 -12.32
CA LEU A 167 7.79 -27.91 -13.10
C LEU A 167 7.54 -26.40 -13.20
N GLU A 168 7.59 -25.86 -14.42
CA GLU A 168 7.24 -24.47 -14.68
C GLU A 168 5.72 -24.27 -14.68
N LEU A 169 5.26 -23.28 -13.91
CA LEU A 169 3.87 -22.93 -13.74
C LEU A 169 3.51 -21.75 -14.63
N ARG A 170 2.55 -21.94 -15.52
CA ARG A 170 2.14 -20.94 -16.52
C ARG A 170 1.49 -19.73 -15.88
N GLU A 171 1.63 -18.58 -16.54
CA GLU A 171 0.93 -17.34 -16.15
C GLU A 171 -0.58 -17.57 -16.01
N GLY A 172 -1.14 -17.03 -14.92
CA GLY A 172 -2.57 -17.14 -14.61
C GLY A 172 -2.99 -18.44 -13.91
N ILE A 173 -2.04 -19.32 -13.56
CA ILE A 173 -2.33 -20.56 -12.83
C ILE A 173 -2.93 -20.26 -11.45
N MET A 174 -2.52 -19.15 -10.84
CA MET A 174 -2.99 -18.72 -9.53
C MET A 174 -3.73 -17.40 -9.60
N LYS A 175 -4.85 -17.32 -8.89
CA LYS A 175 -5.62 -16.10 -8.63
C LYS A 175 -5.62 -15.84 -7.15
N MET A 176 -5.29 -14.64 -6.73
CA MET A 176 -5.24 -14.28 -5.31
C MET A 176 -5.91 -12.95 -5.02
N LYS A 177 -6.80 -12.96 -4.03
CA LYS A 177 -7.37 -11.77 -3.41
C LYS A 177 -6.72 -11.55 -2.07
N THR A 178 -6.17 -10.36 -1.86
CA THR A 178 -5.49 -9.98 -0.61
C THR A 178 -6.12 -8.72 -0.06
N LEU A 179 -6.35 -8.73 1.24
CA LEU A 179 -6.76 -7.57 2.03
C LEU A 179 -5.74 -7.39 3.14
N ASN A 180 -5.10 -6.22 3.20
CA ASN A 180 -4.17 -5.84 4.27
C ASN A 180 -4.65 -4.55 4.93
N LEU A 181 -4.67 -4.57 6.25
CA LEU A 181 -4.91 -3.41 7.09
C LEU A 181 -3.73 -3.29 8.07
N ASN A 182 -3.01 -2.18 8.02
CA ASN A 182 -1.96 -1.88 8.99
C ASN A 182 -2.29 -0.56 9.67
N ALA A 183 -2.21 -0.52 10.99
CA ALA A 183 -2.37 0.68 11.77
C ALA A 183 -1.17 0.88 12.69
N TYR A 184 -0.85 2.13 12.97
CA TYR A 184 0.22 2.45 13.91
C TYR A 184 -0.12 3.64 14.80
N TYR A 185 0.52 3.68 15.98
CA TYR A 185 0.55 4.81 16.89
C TYR A 185 1.99 5.26 17.12
N ALA A 186 2.30 6.54 16.92
CA ALA A 186 3.63 7.12 17.11
C ALA A 186 3.70 7.87 18.46
N PHE A 187 4.58 7.41 19.36
CA PHE A 187 4.73 7.98 20.70
C PHE A 187 5.36 9.38 20.68
N ASN A 188 6.40 9.59 19.87
CA ASN A 188 7.11 10.87 19.79
C ASN A 188 6.56 11.80 18.70
N SER A 189 5.25 11.96 18.64
CA SER A 189 4.59 12.74 17.59
C SER A 189 4.85 14.26 17.65
N ARG A 190 5.48 14.77 18.71
CA ARG A 190 5.87 16.19 18.79
C ARG A 190 7.11 16.49 17.96
N HIS A 191 8.05 15.55 17.87
CA HIS A 191 9.34 15.70 17.18
C HIS A 191 9.45 14.87 15.90
N PHE A 192 8.73 13.75 15.81
CA PHE A 192 8.75 12.83 14.68
C PHE A 192 7.47 12.95 13.84
N SER A 193 7.61 12.98 12.50
CA SER A 193 6.48 13.10 11.57
C SER A 193 6.53 12.05 10.46
N TYR A 194 5.66 11.04 10.54
CA TYR A 194 5.39 10.14 9.41
C TYR A 194 4.87 10.89 8.16
N PRO A 195 3.92 11.84 8.33
CA PRO A 195 3.41 12.64 7.21
C PRO A 195 4.48 13.40 6.42
N ALA A 196 5.62 13.74 7.04
CA ALA A 196 6.70 14.42 6.32
C ALA A 196 7.32 13.55 5.22
N ALA A 197 7.35 12.21 5.42
CA ALA A 197 7.94 11.25 4.49
C ALA A 197 6.95 10.73 3.44
N PHE A 198 5.65 10.62 3.76
CA PHE A 198 4.71 9.86 2.92
C PHE A 198 3.50 10.65 2.40
N SER A 199 3.03 11.67 3.12
CA SER A 199 1.92 12.53 2.67
C SER A 199 2.33 13.97 2.38
N TYR A 200 3.57 14.35 2.74
CA TYR A 200 4.18 15.65 2.47
C TYR A 200 3.42 16.84 3.08
N SER A 201 2.51 16.57 4.00
CA SER A 201 1.70 17.58 4.72
C SER A 201 2.44 18.26 5.87
N TYR A 202 3.62 17.76 6.22
CA TYR A 202 4.55 18.32 7.19
C TYR A 202 5.97 18.35 6.60
N ILE A 203 6.83 19.16 7.21
CA ILE A 203 8.25 19.26 6.89
C ILE A 203 9.02 18.95 8.17
N GLN A 204 9.84 17.89 8.15
CA GLN A 204 10.77 17.58 9.23
C GLN A 204 11.98 18.51 9.12
N ARG A 205 12.34 19.21 10.20
CA ARG A 205 13.43 20.19 10.25
C ARG A 205 14.68 19.66 10.92
N ARG A 206 14.51 18.77 11.90
CA ARG A 206 15.59 18.11 12.64
C ARG A 206 15.34 16.62 12.68
N SER A 207 16.42 15.86 12.75
CA SER A 207 16.34 14.41 12.90
C SER A 207 15.61 14.02 14.18
N ALA A 208 14.72 13.06 14.08
CA ALA A 208 13.99 12.52 15.21
C ALA A 208 13.45 11.12 14.88
N GLY A 209 13.30 10.30 15.91
CA GLY A 209 12.67 9.00 15.82
C GLY A 209 11.48 8.87 16.76
N SER A 210 10.75 7.78 16.59
CA SER A 210 9.63 7.40 17.43
C SER A 210 9.52 5.90 17.57
N PHE A 211 9.26 5.42 18.75
CA PHE A 211 8.67 4.11 18.93
C PHE A 211 7.26 4.11 18.36
N LEU A 212 6.88 2.97 17.80
CA LEU A 212 5.60 2.75 17.17
C LEU A 212 4.95 1.53 17.80
N LEU A 213 3.67 1.65 18.14
CA LEU A 213 2.81 0.49 18.38
C LEU A 213 2.09 0.17 17.06
N ALA A 214 2.01 -1.09 16.69
CA ALA A 214 1.42 -1.51 15.43
C ALA A 214 0.35 -2.58 15.65
N ALA A 215 -0.67 -2.53 14.81
CA ALA A 215 -1.64 -3.60 14.63
C ALA A 215 -1.79 -3.89 13.14
N SER A 216 -1.85 -5.17 12.77
CA SER A 216 -2.02 -5.60 11.39
C SER A 216 -3.15 -6.63 11.28
N GLY A 217 -3.91 -6.54 10.19
CA GLY A 217 -4.90 -7.53 9.77
C GLY A 217 -4.64 -7.93 8.34
N GLN A 218 -4.60 -9.23 8.05
CA GLN A 218 -4.38 -9.75 6.72
C GLN A 218 -5.43 -10.81 6.41
N GLY A 219 -6.08 -10.67 5.27
CA GLY A 219 -6.97 -11.67 4.69
C GLY A 219 -6.51 -12.04 3.29
N GLN A 220 -6.35 -13.32 3.01
CA GLN A 220 -6.00 -13.83 1.69
C GLN A 220 -6.93 -14.95 1.27
N ARG A 221 -7.25 -14.97 -0.01
CA ARG A 221 -7.96 -16.09 -0.66
C ARG A 221 -7.33 -16.31 -2.01
N GLY A 222 -6.89 -17.54 -2.26
CA GLY A 222 -6.30 -17.91 -3.53
C GLY A 222 -6.93 -19.17 -4.08
N THR A 223 -6.85 -19.28 -5.40
CA THR A 223 -7.22 -20.46 -6.17
C THR A 223 -6.08 -20.77 -7.11
N ILE A 224 -5.60 -22.01 -7.07
CA ILE A 224 -4.58 -22.52 -7.98
C ILE A 224 -5.30 -23.51 -8.90
N ASN A 225 -5.25 -23.28 -10.20
CA ASN A 225 -5.86 -24.10 -11.23
C ASN A 225 -4.84 -25.12 -11.74
N GLY A 226 -4.66 -26.23 -10.98
CA GLY A 226 -3.84 -27.38 -11.38
C GLY A 226 -4.70 -28.49 -11.99
N THR A 227 -4.24 -29.73 -11.89
CA THR A 227 -5.01 -30.94 -12.25
C THR A 227 -6.28 -31.03 -11.38
N GLU A 228 -6.15 -30.65 -10.11
CA GLU A 228 -7.26 -30.39 -9.20
C GLU A 228 -7.23 -28.94 -8.73
N GLU A 229 -8.43 -28.33 -8.55
CA GLU A 229 -8.55 -26.97 -8.06
C GLU A 229 -8.17 -26.92 -6.59
N THR A 230 -7.08 -26.21 -6.29
CA THR A 230 -6.64 -25.98 -4.92
C THR A 230 -7.05 -24.58 -4.47
N LYS A 231 -7.74 -24.49 -3.33
CA LYS A 231 -8.15 -23.22 -2.72
C LYS A 231 -7.47 -23.05 -1.38
N PHE A 232 -6.93 -21.85 -1.13
CA PHE A 232 -6.45 -21.49 0.19
C PHE A 232 -7.16 -20.24 0.72
N LYS A 233 -7.33 -20.20 2.02
CA LYS A 233 -7.87 -19.06 2.75
C LYS A 233 -7.05 -18.84 4.00
N MET A 234 -6.57 -17.60 4.17
CA MET A 234 -5.80 -17.19 5.34
C MET A 234 -6.38 -15.92 5.94
N THR A 235 -6.43 -15.85 7.26
CA THR A 235 -6.81 -14.65 8.02
C THR A 235 -5.88 -14.55 9.21
N ASN A 236 -5.11 -13.47 9.28
CA ASN A 236 -4.15 -13.21 10.34
C ASN A 236 -4.46 -11.86 11.00
N ILE A 237 -4.31 -11.79 12.31
CA ILE A 237 -4.33 -10.56 13.10
C ILE A 237 -3.05 -10.53 13.92
N GLY A 238 -2.32 -9.43 13.84
CA GLY A 238 -1.05 -9.24 14.52
C GLY A 238 -1.01 -7.94 15.31
N ILE A 239 -0.25 -7.95 16.39
CA ILE A 239 0.12 -6.78 17.19
C ILE A 239 1.62 -6.75 17.37
N GLY A 240 2.20 -5.56 17.47
CA GLY A 240 3.63 -5.45 17.62
C GLY A 240 4.09 -4.04 17.88
N ALA A 241 5.40 -3.89 17.95
CA ALA A 241 6.04 -2.61 18.16
C ALA A 241 7.25 -2.50 17.23
N GLY A 242 7.59 -1.27 16.89
CA GLY A 242 8.71 -1.01 16.01
C GLY A 242 9.30 0.37 16.24
N TYR A 243 10.17 0.76 15.34
CA TYR A 243 10.82 2.06 15.40
C TYR A 243 10.86 2.72 14.02
N ALA A 244 10.71 4.02 14.02
CA ALA A 244 10.84 4.85 12.84
C ALA A 244 11.79 6.00 13.11
N TYR A 245 12.62 6.34 12.13
CA TYR A 245 13.58 7.43 12.22
C TYR A 245 13.55 8.30 10.96
N ASN A 246 13.47 9.60 11.18
CA ASN A 246 13.62 10.64 10.19
C ASN A 246 14.99 11.28 10.36
N TRP A 247 15.89 11.02 9.43
CA TRP A 247 17.18 11.67 9.37
C TRP A 247 17.12 12.89 8.45
N VAL A 248 17.53 14.04 8.94
CA VAL A 248 17.59 15.32 8.23
C VAL A 248 19.04 15.76 8.13
N PRO A 249 19.79 15.27 7.11
CA PRO A 249 21.21 15.62 6.94
C PRO A 249 21.40 17.10 6.58
N SER A 250 20.40 17.72 5.98
CA SER A 250 20.37 19.16 5.67
C SER A 250 18.92 19.68 5.66
N GLN A 251 18.74 21.00 5.67
CA GLN A 251 17.41 21.62 5.77
C GLN A 251 16.41 21.18 4.66
N ASN A 252 16.93 20.68 3.54
CA ASN A 252 16.13 20.34 2.36
C ASN A 252 15.96 18.83 2.15
N TRP A 253 16.65 18.00 2.91
CA TRP A 253 16.61 16.55 2.77
C TRP A 253 15.99 15.86 3.97
N LEU A 254 15.15 14.89 3.69
CA LEU A 254 14.61 13.95 4.67
C LEU A 254 14.85 12.54 4.16
N LEU A 255 15.51 11.72 4.97
CA LEU A 255 15.60 10.28 4.80
C LEU A 255 14.80 9.62 5.91
N HIS A 256 13.91 8.71 5.54
CA HIS A 256 13.08 7.97 6.47
C HIS A 256 13.38 6.48 6.39
N ILE A 257 13.44 5.84 7.53
CA ILE A 257 13.45 4.39 7.66
C ILE A 257 12.55 3.97 8.82
N SER A 258 11.80 2.90 8.64
CA SER A 258 11.03 2.28 9.72
C SER A 258 10.88 0.78 9.53
N ALA A 259 10.82 0.07 10.65
CA ALA A 259 10.54 -1.35 10.72
C ALA A 259 9.51 -1.62 11.82
N LEU A 260 8.45 -2.34 11.46
CA LEU A 260 7.32 -2.69 12.34
C LEU A 260 7.10 -4.20 12.29
N PRO A 261 7.82 -4.99 13.08
CA PRO A 261 7.46 -6.37 13.31
C PRO A 261 6.15 -6.45 14.11
N THR A 262 5.23 -7.29 13.65
CA THR A 262 3.98 -7.61 14.32
C THR A 262 3.87 -9.11 14.47
N PHE A 263 3.70 -9.59 15.70
CA PHE A 263 3.47 -11.01 15.99
C PHE A 263 2.00 -11.33 15.72
N ILE A 264 1.76 -12.39 14.98
CA ILE A 264 0.43 -12.88 14.71
C ILE A 264 -0.12 -13.48 16.01
N VAL A 265 -1.21 -12.93 16.52
CA VAL A 265 -1.88 -13.39 17.74
C VAL A 265 -3.14 -14.21 17.42
N TYR A 266 -3.60 -14.13 16.18
CA TYR A 266 -4.69 -14.93 15.66
C TYR A 266 -4.41 -15.28 14.20
N SER A 267 -4.46 -16.58 13.90
CA SER A 267 -4.35 -17.09 12.53
C SER A 267 -5.42 -18.16 12.29
N LYS A 268 -6.07 -18.06 11.14
CA LYS A 268 -6.95 -19.11 10.63
C LYS A 268 -6.63 -19.34 9.17
N THR A 269 -5.98 -20.45 8.91
CA THR A 269 -5.57 -20.86 7.56
C THR A 269 -6.21 -22.21 7.21
N SER A 270 -6.69 -22.33 6.00
CA SER A 270 -7.24 -23.57 5.47
C SER A 270 -6.86 -23.75 4.01
N LEU A 271 -6.48 -24.94 3.67
CA LEU A 271 -6.20 -25.41 2.32
C LEU A 271 -7.29 -26.40 1.93
N SER A 272 -7.78 -26.34 0.70
CA SER A 272 -8.78 -27.27 0.18
C SER A 272 -8.30 -27.82 -1.15
N PHE A 273 -8.28 -29.14 -1.27
CA PHE A 273 -7.98 -29.90 -2.48
C PHE A 273 -9.28 -30.59 -2.91
N GLY A 274 -9.89 -30.15 -4.01
CA GLY A 274 -11.23 -30.62 -4.37
C GLY A 274 -12.23 -30.41 -3.22
N GLU A 275 -12.83 -31.50 -2.73
CA GLU A 275 -13.77 -31.50 -1.60
C GLU A 275 -13.09 -31.60 -0.21
N SER A 276 -11.84 -32.06 -0.17
CA SER A 276 -11.09 -32.24 1.08
C SER A 276 -10.58 -30.88 1.60
N ARG A 277 -10.73 -30.66 2.90
CA ARG A 277 -10.28 -29.44 3.56
C ARG A 277 -9.31 -29.76 4.68
N VAL A 278 -8.09 -29.20 4.58
CA VAL A 278 -7.04 -29.37 5.58
C VAL A 278 -6.85 -28.02 6.31
N PRO A 279 -7.16 -27.95 7.62
CA PRO A 279 -6.82 -26.78 8.42
C PRO A 279 -5.31 -26.79 8.68
N LEU A 280 -4.65 -25.64 8.45
CA LEU A 280 -3.26 -25.47 8.86
C LEU A 280 -3.24 -24.93 10.30
N HIS A 281 -2.46 -25.57 11.14
CA HIS A 281 -2.33 -25.16 12.54
C HIS A 281 -1.40 -23.97 12.67
N TYR A 282 -1.83 -23.00 13.47
CA TYR A 282 -1.02 -21.84 13.82
C TYR A 282 0.12 -22.25 14.76
N HIS A 283 1.34 -21.78 14.45
CA HIS A 283 2.53 -21.97 15.27
C HIS A 283 3.10 -20.62 15.68
N PHE A 284 3.07 -20.32 16.96
CA PHE A 284 3.71 -19.11 17.49
C PHE A 284 5.23 -19.33 17.63
N PRO A 285 6.08 -18.35 17.26
CA PRO A 285 5.75 -17.01 16.75
C PRO A 285 5.72 -16.93 15.20
N GLU A 286 4.57 -16.56 14.66
CA GLU A 286 4.47 -16.13 13.26
C GLU A 286 4.54 -14.61 13.19
N VAL A 287 5.22 -14.04 12.18
CA VAL A 287 5.56 -12.62 12.15
C VAL A 287 5.17 -12.00 10.80
N ILE A 288 4.59 -10.79 10.87
CA ILE A 288 4.47 -9.88 9.74
C ILE A 288 5.42 -8.71 9.98
N ILE A 289 6.34 -8.47 9.05
CA ILE A 289 7.25 -7.33 9.12
C ILE A 289 6.84 -6.30 8.07
N THR A 290 6.51 -5.10 8.49
CA THR A 290 6.29 -3.96 7.59
C THR A 290 7.47 -3.01 7.67
N GLY A 291 8.20 -2.89 6.57
CA GLY A 291 9.31 -1.93 6.43
C GLY A 291 8.95 -0.78 5.50
N ARG A 292 9.46 0.40 5.79
CA ARG A 292 9.28 1.59 4.95
C ARG A 292 10.57 2.39 4.85
N GLY A 293 10.82 2.91 3.65
CA GLY A 293 11.89 3.85 3.38
C GLY A 293 11.39 5.02 2.55
N ALA A 294 11.97 6.21 2.74
CA ALA A 294 11.70 7.34 1.87
C ALA A 294 12.90 8.30 1.83
N ILE A 295 13.09 8.91 0.67
CA ILE A 295 14.01 10.03 0.44
C ILE A 295 13.18 11.16 -0.13
N VAL A 296 13.14 12.28 0.56
CA VAL A 296 12.36 13.47 0.18
C VAL A 296 13.28 14.68 0.11
N ARG A 297 13.29 15.36 -1.02
CA ARG A 297 13.93 16.67 -1.16
C ARG A 297 12.88 17.76 -1.22
N GLN A 298 13.03 18.76 -0.38
CA GLN A 298 12.22 19.99 -0.36
C GLN A 298 12.97 21.09 -1.12
N SER A 299 12.30 21.82 -2.00
CA SER A 299 12.88 22.92 -2.74
C SER A 299 11.86 24.05 -2.88
N GLY A 300 11.80 24.94 -1.89
CA GLY A 300 10.79 25.98 -1.82
C GLY A 300 9.37 25.44 -1.79
N ARG A 301 8.60 25.71 -2.84
CA ARG A 301 7.22 25.22 -3.00
C ARG A 301 7.16 23.80 -3.61
N THR A 302 8.27 23.31 -4.16
CA THR A 302 8.32 21.97 -4.77
C THR A 302 8.93 20.96 -3.82
N PHE A 303 8.58 19.70 -4.02
CA PHE A 303 9.21 18.55 -3.34
C PHE A 303 9.20 17.35 -4.27
N TYR A 304 10.20 16.51 -4.13
CA TYR A 304 10.31 15.29 -4.93
C TYR A 304 11.13 14.23 -4.20
N GLY A 305 11.05 13.02 -4.67
CA GLY A 305 11.80 11.93 -4.07
C GLY A 305 11.26 10.56 -4.43
N MET A 306 11.63 9.61 -3.58
CA MET A 306 11.24 8.22 -3.71
C MET A 306 10.79 7.67 -2.35
N SER A 307 9.89 6.70 -2.37
CA SER A 307 9.50 5.96 -1.18
C SER A 307 9.27 4.49 -1.53
N MET A 308 9.50 3.63 -0.55
CA MET A 308 9.33 2.19 -0.67
C MET A 308 8.62 1.66 0.57
N VAL A 309 7.73 0.70 0.37
CA VAL A 309 7.08 -0.08 1.42
C VAL A 309 7.23 -1.54 1.06
N PHE A 310 7.60 -2.36 2.02
CA PHE A 310 7.60 -3.80 1.88
C PHE A 310 6.89 -4.45 3.07
N ASN A 311 6.20 -5.55 2.79
CA ASN A 311 5.58 -6.40 3.78
C ASN A 311 6.11 -7.81 3.56
N PHE A 312 6.63 -8.39 4.62
CA PHE A 312 7.06 -9.77 4.68
C PHE A 312 6.19 -10.50 5.68
N THR A 313 5.67 -11.65 5.30
CA THR A 313 4.87 -12.51 6.19
C THR A 313 5.46 -13.91 6.12
N ASN A 314 5.73 -14.47 7.28
CA ASN A 314 6.15 -15.85 7.43
C ASN A 314 5.11 -16.58 8.30
N VAL A 315 4.50 -17.61 7.76
CA VAL A 315 3.44 -18.40 8.40
C VAL A 315 3.69 -19.87 8.15
N GLY A 316 3.52 -20.68 9.19
CA GLY A 316 3.65 -22.14 9.12
C GLY A 316 5.01 -22.66 9.55
N ASN A 317 5.30 -23.91 9.21
CA ASN A 317 6.50 -24.62 9.62
C ASN A 317 7.05 -25.43 8.45
N GLU A 318 8.33 -25.35 8.19
CA GLU A 318 9.06 -26.09 7.13
C GLU A 318 8.87 -27.63 7.21
N LYS A 319 8.62 -28.16 8.42
CA LYS A 319 8.35 -29.60 8.60
C LYS A 319 6.99 -30.06 8.07
N SER A 320 6.08 -29.11 7.82
CA SER A 320 4.76 -29.41 7.26
C SER A 320 4.49 -28.54 6.04
N LEU A 321 4.30 -27.24 6.23
CA LEU A 321 4.09 -26.25 5.20
C LEU A 321 4.43 -24.87 5.75
N ALA A 322 5.45 -24.22 5.19
CA ALA A 322 5.76 -22.84 5.42
C ALA A 322 5.39 -21.99 4.19
N VAL A 323 4.87 -20.81 4.44
CA VAL A 323 4.49 -19.84 3.39
C VAL A 323 5.15 -18.51 3.70
N HIS A 324 6.01 -18.07 2.81
CA HIS A 324 6.66 -16.77 2.83
C HIS A 324 6.01 -15.87 1.78
N ASN A 325 5.45 -14.77 2.20
CA ASN A 325 4.82 -13.82 1.30
C ASN A 325 5.56 -12.49 1.38
N ILE A 326 6.08 -12.04 0.24
CA ILE A 326 6.77 -10.76 0.09
C ILE A 326 5.93 -9.89 -0.81
N LYS A 327 5.53 -8.72 -0.32
CA LYS A 327 4.87 -7.69 -1.12
C LYS A 327 5.61 -6.38 -0.97
N TRP A 328 5.94 -5.74 -2.09
CA TRP A 328 6.63 -4.46 -2.09
C TRP A 328 6.01 -3.47 -3.06
N SER A 329 6.18 -2.19 -2.77
CA SER A 329 5.86 -1.10 -3.68
C SER A 329 6.90 0.01 -3.56
N ALA A 330 7.37 0.51 -4.71
CA ALA A 330 8.24 1.65 -4.82
C ALA A 330 7.52 2.78 -5.54
N ARG A 331 7.77 4.02 -5.15
CA ARG A 331 7.13 5.22 -5.70
C ARG A 331 8.18 6.28 -5.94
N ALA A 332 8.22 6.84 -7.14
CA ALA A 332 8.84 8.13 -7.40
C ALA A 332 7.74 9.20 -7.42
N PHE A 333 8.01 10.37 -6.87
CA PHE A 333 7.00 11.44 -6.77
C PHE A 333 7.60 12.81 -7.01
N PHE A 334 6.74 13.69 -7.52
CA PHE A 334 6.99 15.12 -7.64
C PHE A 334 5.72 15.88 -7.22
N GLY A 335 5.89 16.92 -6.42
CA GLY A 335 4.77 17.71 -5.92
C GLY A 335 5.07 19.20 -5.84
N VAL A 336 3.99 19.98 -5.88
CA VAL A 336 4.01 21.44 -5.79
C VAL A 336 3.00 21.89 -4.75
N ARG A 337 3.36 22.90 -3.95
CA ARG A 337 2.52 23.55 -2.93
C ARG A 337 2.19 24.98 -3.34
N PHE A 338 0.94 25.38 -3.19
CA PHE A 338 0.45 26.73 -3.54
C PHE A 338 -0.74 27.14 -2.67
#